data_282963f140592dff37444c676440103e
#
_entry.id   282963f140592dff37444c676440103e
#
_cell.length_a   1.000
_cell.length_b   1.000
_cell.length_c   1.000
_cell.angle_alpha   90.00
_cell.angle_beta   90.00
_cell.angle_gamma   90.00
#
_symmetry.space_group_name_H-M   'P 1'
#
loop_
_entity.id
_entity.type
_entity.pdbx_description
1 polymer ?
#
loop_
_entity_poly.entity_id
_entity_poly.type
_entity_poly.pdbx_seq_one_letter_code
_entity_poly.pdbx_strand_id
1 'polypeptide(L)'
;MRRVVIDMQNALFADAVAEALRRFDPDFDPVMSDSPDKTLFLCDAVLANVLIMEVTAYTPWKLEERMKIRAELKKTNPDCKIVLVVDENN
;
A
#
# COMPACT_ATOMS: atom_id res chain seq x y z
N MET A 1 2.37 17.57 -1.31
CA MET A 1 2.82 16.40 -0.52
C MET A 1 2.30 15.13 -1.15
N ARG A 2 3.18 14.16 -1.37
CA ARG A 2 2.81 12.89 -2.00
C ARG A 2 2.49 11.87 -0.94
N ARG A 3 1.27 11.37 -0.93
CA ARG A 3 0.80 10.41 0.06
C ARG A 3 0.95 8.99 -0.44
N VAL A 4 1.58 8.16 0.38
CA VAL A 4 1.86 6.76 0.09
C VAL A 4 1.15 5.92 1.16
N VAL A 5 0.15 5.15 0.76
CA VAL A 5 -0.51 4.22 1.67
C VAL A 5 0.28 2.92 1.67
N ILE A 6 0.64 2.44 2.84
CA ILE A 6 1.43 1.22 3.02
C ILE A 6 0.56 0.17 3.70
N ASP A 7 0.28 -0.91 2.98
CA ASP A 7 -0.53 -2.02 3.44
C ASP A 7 0.33 -3.28 3.47
N MET A 8 1.03 -3.47 4.59
CA MET A 8 1.95 -4.58 4.80
C MET A 8 1.68 -5.22 6.14
N GLN A 9 1.69 -6.54 6.18
CA GLN A 9 1.41 -7.29 7.39
C GLN A 9 2.48 -7.11 8.46
N ASN A 10 3.75 -7.09 8.05
CA ASN A 10 4.86 -6.95 8.99
C ASN A 10 5.05 -5.47 9.33
N ALA A 11 4.67 -5.09 10.54
CA ALA A 11 4.72 -3.70 10.99
C ALA A 11 6.15 -3.13 11.00
N LEU A 12 7.13 -3.94 11.39
CA LEU A 12 8.53 -3.49 11.38
C LEU A 12 9.01 -3.19 9.97
N PHE A 13 8.66 -4.06 9.02
CA PHE A 13 9.04 -3.85 7.64
C PHE A 13 8.31 -2.64 7.05
N ALA A 14 7.02 -2.48 7.38
CA ALA A 14 6.26 -1.32 6.95
C ALA A 14 6.85 -0.02 7.47
N ASP A 15 7.26 0.00 8.74
CA ASP A 15 7.92 1.17 9.34
C ASP A 15 9.25 1.46 8.66
N ALA A 16 10.02 0.43 8.32
CA ALA A 16 11.29 0.59 7.61
C ALA A 16 11.08 1.20 6.22
N VAL A 17 10.06 0.75 5.52
CA VAL A 17 9.70 1.30 4.20
C VAL A 17 9.30 2.76 4.33
N ALA A 18 8.47 3.09 5.32
CA ALA A 18 8.03 4.46 5.57
C ALA A 18 9.21 5.38 5.85
N GLU A 19 10.14 4.92 6.69
CA GLU A 19 11.32 5.68 7.05
C GLU A 19 12.24 5.90 5.84
N ALA A 20 12.43 4.87 5.04
CA ALA A 20 13.23 4.95 3.82
C ALA A 20 12.64 5.97 2.83
N LEU A 21 11.31 5.98 2.69
CA LEU A 21 10.64 6.94 1.82
C LEU A 21 10.87 8.37 2.29
N ARG A 22 10.73 8.63 3.59
CA ARG A 22 10.94 9.96 4.16
C ARG A 22 12.37 10.44 3.97
N ARG A 23 13.34 9.55 4.09
CA ARG A 23 14.76 9.87 3.87
C ARG A 23 15.07 10.15 2.42
N PHE A 24 14.42 9.41 1.52
CA PHE A 24 14.60 9.59 0.10
C PHE A 24 14.08 10.95 -0.36
N ASP A 25 12.88 11.32 0.11
CA ASP A 25 12.26 12.58 -0.27
C ASP A 25 11.28 13.01 0.85
N PRO A 26 11.58 14.13 1.54
CA PRO A 26 10.70 14.61 2.61
C PRO A 26 9.28 14.97 2.15
N ASP A 27 9.05 15.08 0.84
CA ASP A 27 7.72 15.32 0.30
C ASP A 27 6.80 14.10 0.40
N PHE A 28 7.36 12.90 0.63
CA PHE A 28 6.55 11.72 0.86
C PHE A 28 5.92 11.73 2.25
N ASP A 29 4.62 11.42 2.29
CA ASP A 29 3.85 11.31 3.52
C ASP A 29 3.29 9.89 3.62
N PRO A 30 4.00 8.96 4.27
CA PRO A 30 3.53 7.58 4.42
C PRO A 30 2.36 7.50 5.38
N VAL A 31 1.33 6.77 4.99
CA VAL A 31 0.14 6.50 5.79
C VAL A 31 0.00 4.99 5.92
N MET A 32 -0.02 4.49 7.15
CA MET A 32 -0.08 3.07 7.40
C MET A 32 -1.52 2.57 7.39
N SER A 33 -1.78 1.49 6.67
CA SER A 33 -3.05 0.77 6.77
C SER A 33 -2.87 -0.42 7.70
N ASP A 34 -3.66 -0.47 8.77
CA ASP A 34 -3.59 -1.55 9.75
C ASP A 34 -4.54 -2.71 9.42
N SER A 35 -5.27 -2.62 8.34
CA SER A 35 -6.28 -3.60 7.98
C SER A 35 -6.57 -3.51 6.48
N PRO A 36 -6.75 -4.67 5.79
CA PRO A 36 -7.09 -4.64 4.36
C PRO A 36 -8.42 -3.96 4.08
N ASP A 37 -9.36 -4.08 5.03
CA ASP A 37 -10.68 -3.48 4.88
C ASP A 37 -10.60 -1.96 4.82
N LYS A 38 -9.57 -1.39 5.39
CA LYS A 38 -9.38 0.07 5.44
C LYS A 38 -8.51 0.61 4.31
N THR A 39 -7.81 -0.26 3.59
CA THR A 39 -6.84 0.19 2.60
C THR A 39 -7.48 1.02 1.50
N LEU A 40 -8.55 0.53 0.91
CA LEU A 40 -9.24 1.25 -0.15
C LEU A 40 -9.81 2.58 0.37
N PHE A 41 -10.42 2.54 1.54
CA PHE A 41 -10.96 3.75 2.19
C PHE A 41 -9.86 4.78 2.41
N LEU A 42 -8.70 4.36 2.93
CA LEU A 42 -7.58 5.26 3.18
C LEU A 42 -7.06 5.88 1.89
N CYS A 43 -6.91 5.08 0.84
CA CYS A 43 -6.44 5.59 -0.44
C CYS A 43 -7.35 6.68 -0.99
N ASP A 44 -8.66 6.50 -0.83
CA ASP A 44 -9.63 7.51 -1.25
C ASP A 44 -9.62 8.73 -0.33
N ALA A 45 -9.55 8.50 0.98
CA ALA A 45 -9.62 9.58 1.96
C ALA A 45 -8.44 10.54 1.88
N VAL A 46 -7.24 10.01 1.62
CA VAL A 46 -6.03 10.84 1.53
C VAL A 46 -5.64 11.20 0.10
N LEU A 47 -6.40 10.73 -0.88
CA LEU A 47 -6.08 10.88 -2.31
C LEU A 47 -4.66 10.39 -2.59
N ALA A 48 -4.41 9.13 -2.25
CA ALA A 48 -3.08 8.54 -2.31
C ALA A 48 -2.48 8.61 -3.71
N ASN A 49 -1.20 8.97 -3.77
CA ASN A 49 -0.43 8.96 -5.01
C ASN A 49 0.13 7.58 -5.31
N VAL A 50 0.41 6.80 -4.25
CA VAL A 50 0.97 5.46 -4.37
C VAL A 50 0.34 4.57 -3.30
N LEU A 51 0.05 3.34 -3.65
CA LEU A 51 -0.33 2.29 -2.72
C LEU A 51 0.69 1.17 -2.80
N ILE A 52 1.31 0.83 -1.67
CA ILE A 52 2.23 -0.29 -1.57
C ILE A 52 1.51 -1.41 -0.84
N MET A 53 1.29 -2.54 -1.51
CA MET A 53 0.62 -3.71 -0.94
C MET A 53 1.54 -4.91 -0.94
N GLU A 54 1.51 -5.67 0.15
CA GLU A 54 2.23 -6.92 0.26
C GLU A 54 1.36 -8.09 -0.22
N VAL A 55 1.93 -8.93 -1.07
CA VAL A 55 1.30 -10.17 -1.54
C VAL A 55 2.32 -11.28 -1.38
N THR A 56 2.37 -11.87 -0.21
CA THR A 56 3.34 -12.92 0.13
C THR A 56 2.60 -14.14 0.68
N ALA A 57 3.35 -15.24 0.86
CA ALA A 57 2.80 -16.46 1.46
C ALA A 57 2.26 -16.22 2.88
N TYR A 58 2.72 -15.17 3.55
CA TYR A 58 2.34 -14.84 4.92
C TYR A 58 1.27 -13.76 5.01
N THR A 59 0.82 -13.23 3.87
CA THR A 59 -0.25 -12.23 3.85
C THR A 59 -1.57 -12.90 4.22
N PRO A 60 -2.34 -12.36 5.17
CA PRO A 60 -3.57 -13.01 5.63
C PRO A 60 -4.68 -13.06 4.59
N TRP A 61 -4.60 -12.30 3.52
CA TRP A 61 -5.60 -12.33 2.45
C TRP A 61 -4.97 -12.72 1.13
N LYS A 62 -5.81 -13.34 0.33
CA LYS A 62 -5.39 -13.95 -0.92
C LYS A 62 -5.15 -12.92 -2.01
N LEU A 63 -4.42 -13.32 -3.03
CA LEU A 63 -4.14 -12.48 -4.19
C LEU A 63 -5.43 -11.91 -4.82
N GLU A 64 -6.50 -12.70 -4.87
CA GLU A 64 -7.77 -12.26 -5.41
C GLU A 64 -8.30 -11.00 -4.74
N GLU A 65 -8.23 -10.96 -3.41
CA GLU A 65 -8.70 -9.82 -2.64
C GLU A 65 -7.85 -8.59 -2.89
N ARG A 66 -6.55 -8.79 -3.02
CA ARG A 66 -5.62 -7.72 -3.39
C ARG A 66 -5.92 -7.17 -4.79
N MET A 67 -6.23 -8.04 -5.72
CA MET A 67 -6.56 -7.63 -7.08
C MET A 67 -7.89 -6.89 -7.13
N LYS A 68 -8.83 -7.21 -6.25
CA LYS A 68 -10.07 -6.45 -6.12
C LYS A 68 -9.80 -5.02 -5.65
N ILE A 69 -8.93 -4.85 -4.67
CA ILE A 69 -8.52 -3.52 -4.21
C ILE A 69 -7.94 -2.73 -5.37
N ARG A 70 -7.05 -3.35 -6.13
CA ARG A 70 -6.45 -2.73 -7.31
C ARG A 70 -7.49 -2.29 -8.33
N ALA A 71 -8.45 -3.18 -8.63
CA ALA A 71 -9.49 -2.90 -9.61
C ALA A 71 -10.39 -1.74 -9.18
N GLU A 72 -10.79 -1.74 -7.91
CA GLU A 72 -11.62 -0.66 -7.38
C GLU A 72 -10.87 0.67 -7.34
N LEU A 73 -9.62 0.63 -6.94
CA LEU A 73 -8.81 1.85 -6.87
C LEU A 73 -8.61 2.47 -8.26
N LYS A 74 -8.47 1.65 -9.29
CA LYS A 74 -8.35 2.15 -10.66
C LYS A 74 -9.58 2.94 -11.10
N LYS A 75 -10.74 2.61 -10.54
CA LYS A 75 -11.98 3.34 -10.84
C LYS A 75 -12.08 4.64 -10.06
N THR A 76 -11.72 4.62 -8.78
CA THR A 76 -11.91 5.75 -7.88
C THR A 76 -10.74 6.73 -7.89
N ASN A 77 -9.54 6.22 -8.11
CA ASN A 77 -8.32 7.04 -8.12
C ASN A 77 -7.33 6.48 -9.16
N PRO A 78 -7.61 6.69 -10.46
CA PRO A 78 -6.80 6.08 -11.53
C PRO A 78 -5.36 6.55 -11.57
N ASP A 79 -5.04 7.70 -10.96
CA ASP A 79 -3.68 8.24 -10.95
C ASP A 79 -2.82 7.63 -9.85
N CYS A 80 -3.41 6.88 -8.93
CA CYS A 80 -2.68 6.21 -7.86
C CYS A 80 -1.88 5.04 -8.42
N LYS A 81 -0.56 5.08 -8.24
CA LYS A 81 0.31 3.98 -8.65
C LYS A 81 0.27 2.89 -7.60
N ILE A 82 0.24 1.64 -8.06
CA ILE A 82 0.16 0.49 -7.19
C ILE A 82 1.45 -0.31 -7.30
N VAL A 83 2.11 -0.52 -6.17
CA VAL A 83 3.34 -1.29 -6.05
C VAL A 83 3.03 -2.55 -5.26
N LEU A 84 3.30 -3.72 -5.84
CA LEU A 84 3.11 -4.99 -5.16
C LEU A 84 4.46 -5.51 -4.67
N VAL A 85 4.51 -5.83 -3.39
CA VAL A 85 5.68 -6.47 -2.77
C VAL A 85 5.38 -7.96 -2.70
N VAL A 86 6.16 -8.76 -3.42
CA VAL A 86 5.91 -10.20 -3.54
C VAL A 86 7.12 -11.00 -3.06
N ASP A 87 6.87 -12.26 -2.70
CA ASP A 87 7.94 -13.17 -2.32
C ASP A 87 8.71 -13.62 -3.56
N GLU A 88 10.02 -13.65 -3.41
CA GLU A 88 10.93 -14.06 -4.47
C GLU A 88 10.76 -15.53 -4.86
N ASN A 89 10.31 -16.33 -3.91
CA ASN A 89 10.19 -17.78 -4.08
C ASN A 89 8.83 -18.25 -4.60
N ASN A 90 8.01 -17.35 -5.03
CA ASN A 90 6.70 -17.71 -5.59
C ASN A 90 6.76 -17.77 -7.14
#